data_c9983d751b538e089c709e9dbd9b309e
#
_entry.id   c9983d751b538e089c709e9dbd9b309e
#
_cell.length_a   1.000
_cell.length_b   1.000
_cell.length_c   1.000
_cell.angle_alpha   90.00
_cell.angle_beta   90.00
_cell.angle_gamma   90.00
#
_symmetry.space_group_name_H-M   'P 1'
#
loop_
_entity.id
_entity.type
_entity.pdbx_description
1 polymer ?
#
loop_
_entity_poly.entity_id
_entity_poly.type
_entity_poly.pdbx_seq_one_letter_code
_entity_poly.pdbx_strand_id
1 'polypeptide(L)'
;MEIAVLGIDLGKNSCSLAGLDEAGAVAKRRRLRPENIPVFTRSMPACVVAMEACCGAHHPGRLLAAQGHTLRLMPPEYVRPYVRAQKNDDRDAEAIAEAASGPRMRFVEIKSAEQLDMPTLHRARERLVGERTALIKQLRVILPEPGVTVAQ
;
A
#
# COMPACT_ATOMS: atom_id res chain seq x y z
N MET A 1 10.91 -16.92 -20.12
CA MET A 1 11.42 -15.58 -19.81
C MET A 1 11.36 -15.42 -18.31
N GLU A 2 12.49 -15.19 -17.67
CA GLU A 2 12.60 -15.10 -16.21
C GLU A 2 12.19 -13.68 -15.77
N ILE A 3 11.44 -13.59 -14.68
CA ILE A 3 11.01 -12.31 -14.13
C ILE A 3 12.09 -11.83 -13.16
N ALA A 4 12.74 -10.71 -13.48
CA ALA A 4 13.72 -10.07 -12.61
C ALA A 4 13.05 -9.18 -11.57
N VAL A 5 12.01 -8.43 -11.97
CA VAL A 5 11.25 -7.54 -11.09
C VAL A 5 9.75 -7.77 -11.28
N LEU A 6 9.04 -8.03 -10.20
CA LEU A 6 7.58 -8.13 -10.15
C LEU A 6 6.99 -6.90 -9.47
N GLY A 7 6.36 -6.02 -10.22
CA GLY A 7 5.55 -4.92 -9.69
C GLY A 7 4.16 -5.40 -9.32
N ILE A 8 3.68 -5.01 -8.16
CA ILE A 8 2.35 -5.33 -7.66
C ILE A 8 1.65 -4.04 -7.26
N ASP A 9 0.58 -3.70 -7.96
CA ASP A 9 -0.37 -2.68 -7.55
C ASP A 9 -1.46 -3.32 -6.68
N LEU A 10 -1.49 -2.93 -5.39
CA LEU A 10 -2.37 -3.49 -4.38
C LEU A 10 -3.74 -2.82 -4.41
N GLY A 11 -4.69 -3.45 -5.07
CA GLY A 11 -6.09 -3.06 -5.00
C GLY A 11 -6.85 -3.77 -3.88
N LYS A 12 -7.99 -3.22 -3.49
CA LYS A 12 -8.83 -3.74 -2.38
C LYS A 12 -9.41 -5.13 -2.67
N ASN A 13 -9.86 -5.35 -3.89
CA ASN A 13 -10.50 -6.61 -4.31
C ASN A 13 -9.71 -7.33 -5.41
N SER A 14 -8.84 -6.63 -6.11
CA SER A 14 -8.04 -7.13 -7.22
C SER A 14 -6.72 -6.38 -7.27
N CYS A 15 -5.63 -7.12 -7.42
CA CYS A 15 -4.29 -6.58 -7.57
C CYS A 15 -3.82 -6.82 -8.99
N SER A 16 -3.15 -5.84 -9.58
CA SER A 16 -2.49 -5.99 -10.88
C SER A 16 -1.00 -6.30 -10.67
N LEU A 17 -0.49 -7.24 -11.44
CA LEU A 17 0.89 -7.70 -11.39
C LEU A 17 1.53 -7.55 -12.77
N ALA A 18 2.72 -6.97 -12.80
CA ALA A 18 3.56 -6.86 -14.00
C ALA A 18 4.96 -7.38 -13.71
N GLY A 19 5.38 -8.42 -14.41
CA GLY A 19 6.73 -8.95 -14.33
C GLY A 19 7.59 -8.37 -15.46
N LEU A 20 8.73 -7.77 -15.10
CA LEU A 20 9.74 -7.32 -16.04
C LEU A 20 10.91 -8.30 -16.05
N ASP A 21 11.49 -8.52 -17.20
CA ASP A 21 12.75 -9.25 -17.35
C ASP A 21 13.97 -8.35 -17.05
N GLU A 22 15.18 -8.89 -17.16
CA GLU A 22 16.44 -8.15 -16.95
C GLU A 22 16.63 -6.96 -17.89
N ALA A 23 16.02 -7.00 -19.08
CA ALA A 23 16.06 -5.92 -20.04
C ALA A 23 15.01 -4.83 -19.79
N GLY A 24 14.14 -5.03 -18.76
CA GLY A 24 13.02 -4.13 -18.45
C GLY A 24 11.80 -4.33 -19.36
N ALA A 25 11.77 -5.37 -20.18
CA ALA A 25 10.62 -5.68 -21.00
C ALA A 25 9.56 -6.44 -20.21
N VAL A 26 8.29 -6.20 -20.53
CA VAL A 26 7.17 -6.87 -19.82
C VAL A 26 7.09 -8.33 -20.23
N ALA A 27 7.49 -9.22 -19.34
CA ALA A 27 7.45 -10.66 -19.51
C ALA A 27 6.08 -11.25 -19.18
N LYS A 28 5.35 -10.68 -18.23
CA LYS A 28 4.07 -11.22 -17.75
C LYS A 28 3.19 -10.14 -17.15
N ARG A 29 1.89 -10.24 -17.42
CA ARG A 29 0.85 -9.49 -16.71
C ARG A 29 -0.15 -10.46 -16.11
N ARG A 30 -0.62 -10.15 -14.92
CA ARG A 30 -1.66 -10.92 -14.22
C ARG A 30 -2.52 -9.99 -13.38
N ARG A 31 -3.79 -10.37 -13.23
CA ARG A 31 -4.69 -9.77 -12.26
C ARG A 31 -5.15 -10.86 -11.31
N LEU A 32 -4.94 -10.66 -10.01
CA LEU A 32 -5.21 -11.65 -8.98
C LEU A 32 -5.95 -11.00 -7.81
N ARG A 33 -6.68 -11.80 -7.05
CA ARG A 33 -7.15 -11.39 -5.72
C ARG A 33 -5.97 -11.35 -4.74
N PRO A 34 -5.99 -10.46 -3.73
CA PRO A 34 -4.87 -10.33 -2.78
C PRO A 34 -4.44 -11.65 -2.14
N GLU A 35 -5.40 -12.52 -1.78
CA GLU A 35 -5.15 -13.82 -1.16
C GLU A 35 -4.39 -14.81 -2.07
N ASN A 36 -4.46 -14.63 -3.38
CA ASN A 36 -3.82 -15.50 -4.36
C ASN A 36 -2.38 -15.06 -4.71
N ILE A 37 -1.95 -13.87 -4.30
CA ILE A 37 -0.60 -13.38 -4.58
C ILE A 37 0.47 -14.30 -3.99
N PRO A 38 0.42 -14.69 -2.68
CA PRO A 38 1.44 -15.58 -2.11
C PRO A 38 1.44 -16.99 -2.73
N VAL A 39 0.30 -17.47 -3.23
CA VAL A 39 0.21 -18.76 -3.92
C VAL A 39 0.91 -18.68 -5.28
N PHE A 40 0.65 -17.61 -6.03
CA PHE A 40 1.26 -17.36 -7.32
C PHE A 40 2.78 -17.18 -7.22
N THR A 41 3.26 -16.35 -6.29
CA THR A 41 4.69 -16.05 -6.15
C THR A 41 5.50 -17.22 -5.62
N ARG A 42 4.90 -18.12 -4.81
CA ARG A 42 5.59 -19.32 -4.31
C ARG A 42 6.08 -20.25 -5.43
N SER A 43 5.43 -20.23 -6.57
CA SER A 43 5.83 -21.03 -7.75
C SER A 43 6.87 -20.36 -8.64
N MET A 44 7.30 -19.14 -8.29
CA MET A 44 8.26 -18.37 -9.07
C MET A 44 9.66 -18.46 -8.46
N PRO A 45 10.71 -18.37 -9.29
CA PRO A 45 12.07 -18.12 -8.80
C PRO A 45 12.11 -16.84 -7.94
N ALA A 46 13.05 -16.80 -6.99
CA ALA A 46 13.27 -15.60 -6.19
C ALA A 46 13.59 -14.40 -7.09
N CYS A 47 12.85 -13.32 -6.94
CA CYS A 47 13.02 -12.09 -7.72
C CYS A 47 12.81 -10.86 -6.82
N VAL A 48 13.02 -9.67 -7.37
CA VAL A 48 12.63 -8.43 -6.71
C VAL A 48 11.12 -8.28 -6.81
N VAL A 49 10.44 -8.08 -5.68
CA VAL A 49 9.00 -7.76 -5.65
C VAL A 49 8.82 -6.33 -5.16
N ALA A 50 8.21 -5.52 -5.98
CA ALA A 50 8.01 -4.10 -5.75
C ALA A 50 6.53 -3.77 -5.51
N MET A 51 6.25 -2.92 -4.52
CA MET A 51 4.90 -2.45 -4.18
C MET A 51 4.96 -0.99 -3.72
N GLU A 52 3.85 -0.27 -3.88
CA GLU A 52 3.68 1.01 -3.18
C GLU A 52 3.49 0.79 -1.68
N ALA A 53 4.09 1.66 -0.87
CA ALA A 53 3.91 1.70 0.59
C ALA A 53 2.55 2.30 0.93
N CYS A 54 1.49 1.53 0.74
CA CYS A 54 0.12 1.88 1.06
C CYS A 54 -0.40 1.13 2.30
N CYS A 55 -1.62 1.45 2.71
CA CYS A 55 -2.33 0.71 3.74
C CYS A 55 -2.54 -0.74 3.28
N GLY A 56 -2.00 -1.71 4.05
CA GLY A 56 -2.09 -3.12 3.72
C GLY A 56 -0.87 -3.72 2.98
N ALA A 57 0.15 -2.92 2.62
CA ALA A 57 1.33 -3.42 1.90
C ALA A 57 2.29 -4.25 2.78
N HIS A 58 2.34 -4.00 4.08
CA HIS A 58 3.31 -4.65 4.97
C HIS A 58 3.03 -6.15 5.19
N HIS A 59 1.77 -6.55 5.30
CA HIS A 59 1.42 -7.97 5.50
C HIS A 59 1.82 -8.85 4.30
N PRO A 60 1.38 -8.58 3.06
CA PRO A 60 1.85 -9.34 1.90
C PRO A 60 3.36 -9.22 1.72
N GLY A 61 3.96 -8.06 2.01
CA GLY A 61 5.41 -7.89 1.99
C GLY A 61 6.13 -8.89 2.87
N ARG A 62 5.69 -9.11 4.12
CA ARG A 62 6.28 -10.12 5.01
C ARG A 62 6.13 -11.54 4.47
N LEU A 63 4.96 -11.86 3.89
CA LEU A 63 4.74 -13.19 3.30
C LEU A 63 5.67 -13.46 2.10
N LEU A 64 5.84 -12.47 1.24
CA LEU A 64 6.69 -12.58 0.05
C LEU A 64 8.18 -12.63 0.42
N ALA A 65 8.61 -11.87 1.43
CA ALA A 65 9.96 -11.96 1.97
C ALA A 65 10.25 -13.36 2.56
N ALA A 66 9.29 -13.95 3.26
CA ALA A 66 9.40 -15.30 3.80
C ALA A 66 9.50 -16.40 2.70
N GLN A 67 9.08 -16.08 1.48
CA GLN A 67 9.26 -16.94 0.29
C GLN A 67 10.62 -16.79 -0.39
N GLY A 68 11.49 -15.90 0.11
CA GLY A 68 12.82 -15.64 -0.45
C GLY A 68 12.89 -14.53 -1.48
N HIS A 69 11.79 -13.79 -1.73
CA HIS A 69 11.81 -12.63 -2.62
C HIS A 69 12.44 -11.41 -1.95
N THR A 70 13.11 -10.58 -2.73
CA THR A 70 13.64 -9.28 -2.26
C THR A 70 12.55 -8.22 -2.36
N LEU A 71 12.07 -7.71 -1.21
CA LEU A 71 10.99 -6.73 -1.18
C LEU A 71 11.48 -5.30 -1.33
N ARG A 72 10.78 -4.50 -2.15
CA ARG A 72 10.98 -3.08 -2.34
C ARG A 72 9.66 -2.34 -2.18
N LEU A 73 9.42 -1.77 -1.00
CA LEU A 73 8.29 -0.86 -0.78
C LEU A 73 8.72 0.57 -1.13
N MET A 74 7.94 1.26 -1.94
CA MET A 74 8.25 2.62 -2.38
C MET A 74 7.16 3.59 -1.95
N PRO A 75 7.51 4.79 -1.46
CA PRO A 75 6.53 5.84 -1.24
C PRO A 75 5.79 6.18 -2.54
N PRO A 76 4.47 6.41 -2.52
CA PRO A 76 3.68 6.69 -3.73
C PRO A 76 4.17 7.89 -4.54
N GLU A 77 4.73 8.90 -3.87
CA GLU A 77 5.28 10.09 -4.51
C GLU A 77 6.44 9.79 -5.47
N TYR A 78 7.20 8.73 -5.23
CA TYR A 78 8.31 8.31 -6.09
C TYR A 78 7.87 7.42 -7.24
N VAL A 79 6.70 6.79 -7.17
CA VAL A 79 6.12 5.96 -8.24
C VAL A 79 5.37 6.81 -9.27
N ARG A 80 4.69 7.88 -8.82
CA ARG A 80 3.90 8.78 -9.67
C ARG A 80 4.57 9.24 -10.97
N PRO A 81 5.87 9.62 -10.99
CA PRO A 81 6.54 10.05 -12.22
C PRO A 81 6.64 8.97 -13.30
N TYR A 82 6.52 7.71 -12.94
CA TYR A 82 6.57 6.55 -13.86
C TYR A 82 5.20 6.19 -14.42
N VAL A 83 4.12 6.68 -13.79
CA VAL A 83 2.74 6.44 -14.26
C VAL A 83 2.47 7.29 -15.49
N ARG A 84 2.25 6.65 -16.65
CA ARG A 84 1.95 7.32 -17.91
C ARG A 84 0.51 7.86 -17.93
N ALA A 85 0.24 8.86 -18.77
CA ALA A 85 -0.94 9.74 -18.78
C ALA A 85 -2.34 9.07 -18.94
N GLN A 86 -2.43 7.77 -19.15
CA GLN A 86 -3.70 7.03 -19.16
C GLN A 86 -3.69 6.01 -18.02
N LYS A 87 -4.38 6.37 -16.92
CA LYS A 87 -4.50 5.52 -15.76
C LYS A 87 -5.19 4.21 -16.10
N ASN A 88 -4.45 3.11 -15.95
CA ASN A 88 -4.95 1.75 -16.06
C ASN A 88 -4.17 0.90 -15.06
N ASP A 89 -4.86 0.13 -14.24
CA ASP A 89 -4.27 -0.69 -13.15
C ASP A 89 -3.08 -1.56 -13.62
N ASP A 90 -3.11 -2.05 -14.86
CA ASP A 90 -2.01 -2.86 -15.41
C ASP A 90 -0.74 -2.01 -15.66
N ARG A 91 -0.92 -0.73 -16.06
CA ARG A 91 0.18 0.24 -16.24
C ARG A 91 0.73 0.72 -14.91
N ASP A 92 -0.10 0.78 -13.88
CA ASP A 92 0.33 1.15 -12.53
C ASP A 92 1.28 0.08 -11.97
N ALA A 93 1.00 -1.21 -12.18
CA ALA A 93 1.91 -2.30 -11.82
C ALA A 93 3.24 -2.28 -12.61
N GLU A 94 3.21 -1.91 -13.90
CA GLU A 94 4.42 -1.72 -14.70
C GLU A 94 5.26 -0.55 -14.18
N ALA A 95 4.61 0.58 -13.90
CA ALA A 95 5.27 1.77 -13.34
C ALA A 95 5.94 1.47 -11.98
N ILE A 96 5.30 0.65 -11.14
CA ILE A 96 5.87 0.17 -9.88
C ILE A 96 7.13 -0.67 -10.14
N ALA A 97 7.11 -1.58 -11.11
CA ALA A 97 8.26 -2.40 -11.44
C ALA A 97 9.41 -1.58 -12.05
N GLU A 98 9.11 -0.65 -12.95
CA GLU A 98 10.08 0.28 -13.54
C GLU A 98 10.71 1.16 -12.46
N ALA A 99 9.90 1.76 -11.59
CA ALA A 99 10.36 2.61 -10.50
C ALA A 99 11.33 1.86 -9.57
N ALA A 100 11.00 0.61 -9.23
CA ALA A 100 11.84 -0.22 -8.38
C ALA A 100 13.23 -0.52 -8.97
N SER A 101 13.37 -0.46 -10.29
CA SER A 101 14.64 -0.64 -11.00
C SER A 101 15.47 0.64 -11.05
N GLY A 102 14.91 1.78 -10.68
CA GLY A 102 15.56 3.09 -10.74
C GLY A 102 16.73 3.21 -9.74
N PRO A 103 17.88 3.82 -10.18
CA PRO A 103 19.12 3.86 -9.37
C PRO A 103 19.03 4.79 -8.15
N ARG A 104 18.04 5.68 -8.08
CA ARG A 104 17.85 6.68 -7.01
C ARG A 104 16.60 6.44 -6.18
N MET A 105 15.98 5.27 -6.31
CA MET A 105 14.75 4.95 -5.58
C MET A 105 15.03 4.78 -4.09
N ARG A 106 14.16 5.37 -3.27
CA ARG A 106 14.15 5.16 -1.82
C ARG A 106 13.12 4.10 -1.47
N PHE A 107 13.50 3.21 -0.58
CA PHE A 107 12.61 2.14 -0.13
C PHE A 107 12.22 2.32 1.33
N VAL A 108 10.99 1.93 1.64
CA VAL A 108 10.44 1.91 2.99
C VAL A 108 10.67 0.52 3.57
N GLU A 109 11.15 0.45 4.81
CA GLU A 109 11.30 -0.82 5.51
C GLU A 109 9.94 -1.47 5.80
N ILE A 110 9.91 -2.80 5.69
CA ILE A 110 8.73 -3.59 6.06
C ILE A 110 8.59 -3.57 7.58
N LYS A 111 7.46 -3.03 8.05
CA LYS A 111 7.13 -3.01 9.47
C LYS A 111 6.64 -4.37 9.95
N SER A 112 7.04 -4.75 11.17
CA SER A 112 6.46 -5.89 11.88
C SER A 112 4.98 -5.62 12.24
N ALA A 113 4.25 -6.66 12.68
CA ALA A 113 2.88 -6.48 13.18
C ALA A 113 2.86 -5.53 14.39
N GLU A 114 3.76 -5.73 15.35
CA GLU A 114 3.89 -4.90 16.55
C GLU A 114 4.18 -3.44 16.24
N GLN A 115 5.04 -3.17 15.23
CA GLN A 115 5.31 -1.81 14.76
C GLN A 115 4.10 -1.12 14.12
N LEU A 116 3.10 -1.88 13.66
CA LEU A 116 1.86 -1.35 13.09
C LEU A 116 0.76 -1.16 14.14
N ASP A 117 0.81 -1.89 15.26
CA ASP A 117 -0.20 -1.82 16.30
C ASP A 117 -0.23 -0.45 16.98
N MET A 118 0.93 0.10 17.34
CA MET A 118 1.02 1.42 17.99
C MET A 118 0.42 2.56 17.15
N PRO A 119 0.81 2.75 15.89
CA PRO A 119 0.17 3.76 15.02
C PRO A 119 -1.32 3.54 14.84
N THR A 120 -1.79 2.28 14.82
CA THR A 120 -3.20 1.95 14.70
C THR A 120 -3.97 2.39 15.93
N LEU A 121 -3.46 2.11 17.12
CA LEU A 121 -4.04 2.56 18.40
C LEU A 121 -4.07 4.09 18.49
N HIS A 122 -2.99 4.76 18.09
CA HIS A 122 -2.95 6.23 18.07
C HIS A 122 -4.01 6.82 17.14
N ARG A 123 -4.16 6.30 15.93
CA ARG A 123 -5.20 6.74 14.98
C ARG A 123 -6.61 6.51 15.52
N ALA A 124 -6.87 5.34 16.13
CA ALA A 124 -8.16 5.05 16.76
C ALA A 124 -8.45 6.05 17.89
N ARG A 125 -7.47 6.32 18.77
CA ARG A 125 -7.59 7.31 19.85
C ARG A 125 -7.86 8.71 19.30
N GLU A 126 -7.08 9.17 18.33
CA GLU A 126 -7.26 10.50 17.70
C GLU A 126 -8.66 10.65 17.13
N ARG A 127 -9.17 9.62 16.45
CA ARG A 127 -10.53 9.62 15.91
C ARG A 127 -11.58 9.77 17.03
N LEU A 128 -11.49 8.95 18.07
CA LEU A 128 -12.44 8.99 19.20
C LEU A 128 -12.41 10.34 19.94
N VAL A 129 -11.22 10.93 20.14
CA VAL A 129 -11.07 12.27 20.73
C VAL A 129 -11.68 13.33 19.82
N GLY A 130 -11.49 13.24 18.50
CA GLY A 130 -12.10 14.13 17.53
C GLY A 130 -13.64 14.05 17.53
N GLU A 131 -14.20 12.84 17.52
CA GLU A 131 -15.64 12.59 17.57
C GLU A 131 -16.26 13.13 18.87
N ARG A 132 -15.63 12.89 20.02
CA ARG A 132 -16.05 13.48 21.31
C ARG A 132 -16.08 14.98 21.23
N THR A 133 -15.03 15.60 20.72
CA THR A 133 -14.93 17.08 20.61
C THR A 133 -16.00 17.62 19.68
N ALA A 134 -16.26 16.96 18.57
CA ALA A 134 -17.30 17.35 17.60
C ALA A 134 -18.68 17.30 18.25
N LEU A 135 -19.01 16.22 18.98
CA LEU A 135 -20.27 16.10 19.71
C LEU A 135 -20.45 17.17 20.78
N ILE A 136 -19.41 17.47 21.55
CA ILE A 136 -19.47 18.55 22.57
C ILE A 136 -19.75 19.91 21.89
N LYS A 137 -19.06 20.21 20.78
CA LYS A 137 -19.28 21.43 20.02
C LYS A 137 -20.74 21.50 19.49
N GLN A 138 -21.24 20.40 18.96
CA GLN A 138 -22.62 20.32 18.43
C GLN A 138 -23.65 20.56 19.53
N LEU A 139 -23.49 19.90 20.68
CA LEU A 139 -24.40 20.10 21.83
C LEU A 139 -24.37 21.57 22.32
N ARG A 140 -23.21 22.21 22.39
CA ARG A 140 -23.08 23.61 22.77
C ARG A 140 -23.76 24.59 21.81
N VAL A 141 -23.96 24.20 20.55
CA VAL A 141 -24.69 25.02 19.57
C VAL A 141 -26.20 24.78 19.66
N ILE A 142 -26.62 23.56 19.90
CA ILE A 142 -28.06 23.17 19.88
C ILE A 142 -28.75 23.52 21.20
N LEU A 143 -28.12 23.27 22.34
CA LEU A 143 -28.77 23.38 23.66
C LEU A 143 -29.13 24.79 24.11
N PRO A 144 -28.44 25.89 23.70
CA PRO A 144 -28.87 27.25 24.01
C PRO A 144 -30.23 27.65 23.42
N GLU A 145 -30.62 27.10 22.26
CA GLU A 145 -31.91 27.41 21.63
C GLU A 145 -33.13 27.05 22.51
N PRO A 146 -33.19 25.86 23.16
CA PRO A 146 -34.25 25.56 24.14
C PRO A 146 -33.96 26.13 25.55
N GLY A 147 -32.93 26.98 25.71
CA GLY A 147 -32.63 27.62 27.00
C GLY A 147 -31.76 26.77 27.97
N VAL A 148 -31.13 25.73 27.49
CA VAL A 148 -30.24 24.87 28.28
C VAL A 148 -28.81 25.43 28.25
N THR A 149 -28.26 25.81 29.37
CA THR A 149 -26.86 26.29 29.50
C THR A 149 -25.94 25.13 29.77
N VAL A 150 -24.90 24.98 28.96
CA VAL A 150 -23.84 23.95 29.16
C VAL A 150 -22.61 24.65 29.71
N ALA A 151 -22.12 24.17 30.86
CA ALA A 151 -20.88 24.66 31.45
C ALA A 151 -19.68 24.41 30.50
N GLN A 152 -18.67 25.30 30.59
CA GLN A 152 -17.44 25.18 29.79
C GLN A 152 -16.56 24.04 30.26
#